data_e254a80845d31e8ec3ba4ac2192862d8
#
_entry.id   e254a80845d31e8ec3ba4ac2192862d8
#
_cell.length_a   1.000
_cell.length_b   1.000
_cell.length_c   1.000
_cell.angle_alpha   90.00
_cell.angle_beta   90.00
_cell.angle_gamma   90.00
#
_symmetry.space_group_name_H-M   'P 1'
#
loop_
_entity.id
_entity.type
_entity.pdbx_description
1 polymer ?
#
loop_
_entity_poly.entity_id
_entity_poly.type
_entity_poly.pdbx_seq_one_letter_code
_entity_poly.pdbx_strand_id
1 'polypeptide(L)'
;MILRALARSQRRKTMSMNFNRLSTDDKILIMEGAQVLGDVVAGEGTAFWYNSVCRGEMQSVRIGKRCNIQDLALIHNKVTIGDDVSVGHCATVHGATIGDRRNDGMGATVLDGAVIGNDCIIGAGALVTGKMNAPDGSMILGSPAKVVRELTEKEKESILANATLYLEKSKEYRAHAAKQA
;
A
#
# COMPACT_ATOMS: atom_id res chain seq x y z
N MET A 1 29.13 -42.34 4.74
CA MET A 1 27.79 -42.60 5.32
C MET A 1 27.18 -41.41 6.04
N ILE A 2 27.76 -40.19 5.93
CA ILE A 2 27.29 -38.97 6.62
C ILE A 2 26.45 -38.01 5.71
N LEU A 3 26.52 -38.19 4.39
CA LEU A 3 25.81 -37.33 3.44
C LEU A 3 24.33 -37.68 3.18
N ARG A 4 23.83 -38.81 3.74
CA ARG A 4 22.43 -39.24 3.59
C ARG A 4 21.50 -38.83 4.76
N ALA A 5 22.03 -38.28 5.84
CA ALA A 5 21.28 -37.92 7.03
C ALA A 5 20.75 -36.47 7.02
N LEU A 6 21.30 -35.60 6.16
CA LEU A 6 20.87 -34.17 6.08
C LEU A 6 19.70 -33.91 5.08
N ALA A 7 19.29 -34.95 4.32
CA ALA A 7 18.23 -34.82 3.32
C ALA A 7 16.79 -35.06 3.87
N ARG A 8 16.61 -35.29 5.17
CA ARG A 8 15.30 -35.71 5.71
C ARG A 8 14.57 -34.68 6.60
N SER A 9 15.01 -33.44 6.69
CA SER A 9 14.36 -32.47 7.61
C SER A 9 13.96 -31.14 6.98
N GLN A 10 13.79 -31.05 5.68
CA GLN A 10 13.10 -29.92 5.07
C GLN A 10 11.98 -30.43 4.16
N ARG A 11 10.91 -30.96 4.76
CA ARG A 11 9.61 -30.81 4.11
C ARG A 11 9.38 -29.29 4.02
N ARG A 12 9.75 -28.69 2.89
CA ARG A 12 9.20 -27.41 2.47
C ARG A 12 7.69 -27.58 2.59
N LYS A 13 7.06 -26.91 3.59
CA LYS A 13 5.65 -26.63 3.50
C LYS A 13 5.51 -25.95 2.15
N THR A 14 4.95 -26.63 1.17
CA THR A 14 4.47 -26.01 -0.05
C THR A 14 3.43 -25.00 0.41
N MET A 15 3.85 -23.74 0.49
CA MET A 15 2.94 -22.64 0.78
C MET A 15 2.00 -22.59 -0.42
N SER A 16 0.75 -22.95 -0.20
CA SER A 16 -0.30 -22.83 -1.21
C SER A 16 -0.41 -21.34 -1.54
N MET A 17 0.08 -20.94 -2.73
CA MET A 17 -0.10 -19.57 -3.21
C MET A 17 -1.56 -19.37 -3.59
N ASN A 18 -2.17 -18.34 -3.06
CA ASN A 18 -3.51 -17.95 -3.43
C ASN A 18 -3.46 -16.96 -4.59
N PHE A 19 -3.93 -17.36 -5.75
CA PHE A 19 -3.99 -16.52 -6.96
C PHE A 19 -5.40 -16.00 -7.25
N ASN A 20 -6.34 -16.12 -6.32
CA ASN A 20 -7.67 -15.57 -6.49
C ASN A 20 -7.60 -14.05 -6.57
N ARG A 21 -8.35 -13.48 -7.51
CA ARG A 21 -8.54 -12.02 -7.55
C ARG A 21 -9.43 -11.60 -6.39
N LEU A 22 -9.17 -10.39 -5.88
CA LEU A 22 -10.07 -9.74 -4.94
C LEU A 22 -11.48 -9.69 -5.56
N SER A 23 -12.47 -10.21 -4.83
CA SER A 23 -13.88 -10.02 -5.20
C SER A 23 -14.20 -8.55 -5.03
N THR A 24 -14.51 -7.87 -6.14
CA THR A 24 -14.97 -6.49 -6.11
C THR A 24 -16.44 -6.47 -5.78
N ASP A 25 -16.79 -5.96 -4.60
CA ASP A 25 -18.10 -5.39 -4.40
C ASP A 25 -18.12 -3.98 -5.05
N ASP A 26 -19.31 -3.36 -5.17
CA ASP A 26 -19.48 -2.02 -5.74
C ASP A 26 -18.78 -0.90 -4.94
N LYS A 27 -18.02 -1.26 -3.93
CA LYS A 27 -17.39 -0.36 -2.97
C LYS A 27 -15.91 -0.13 -3.24
N ILE A 28 -15.26 -1.01 -4.02
CA ILE A 28 -13.84 -0.94 -4.38
C ILE A 28 -13.71 -0.67 -5.88
N LEU A 29 -12.85 0.26 -6.27
CA LEU A 29 -12.53 0.55 -7.66
C LEU A 29 -11.25 -0.18 -8.06
N ILE A 30 -11.29 -0.94 -9.16
CA ILE A 30 -10.10 -1.52 -9.80
C ILE A 30 -10.07 -1.05 -11.24
N MET A 31 -9.10 -0.20 -11.55
CA MET A 31 -8.93 0.37 -12.88
C MET A 31 -8.26 -0.62 -13.84
N GLU A 32 -8.34 -0.31 -15.13
CA GLU A 32 -7.74 -1.12 -16.18
C GLU A 32 -6.25 -1.37 -15.93
N GLY A 33 -5.81 -2.61 -16.13
CA GLY A 33 -4.43 -3.05 -15.91
C GLY A 33 -4.05 -3.26 -14.44
N ALA A 34 -4.83 -2.79 -13.47
CA ALA A 34 -4.54 -3.05 -12.06
C ALA A 34 -4.68 -4.54 -11.71
N GLN A 35 -3.73 -5.06 -10.95
CA GLN A 35 -3.70 -6.47 -10.52
C GLN A 35 -3.79 -6.56 -9.01
N VAL A 36 -4.85 -7.19 -8.50
CA VAL A 36 -5.04 -7.44 -7.07
C VAL A 36 -5.22 -8.94 -6.86
N LEU A 37 -4.23 -9.59 -6.28
CA LEU A 37 -4.11 -11.04 -6.23
C LEU A 37 -3.79 -11.56 -4.82
N GLY A 38 -4.32 -12.73 -4.49
CA GLY A 38 -3.98 -13.44 -3.26
C GLY A 38 -4.84 -13.03 -2.06
N ASP A 39 -4.28 -13.15 -0.86
CA ASP A 39 -4.94 -12.76 0.39
C ASP A 39 -4.85 -11.25 0.60
N VAL A 40 -5.68 -10.51 -0.13
CA VAL A 40 -5.82 -9.07 -0.05
C VAL A 40 -7.21 -8.71 0.46
N VAL A 41 -7.28 -7.87 1.49
CA VAL A 41 -8.51 -7.25 1.96
C VAL A 41 -8.35 -5.74 1.89
N ALA A 42 -9.29 -5.07 1.26
CA ALA A 42 -9.35 -3.61 1.16
C ALA A 42 -10.70 -3.10 1.66
N GLY A 43 -10.68 -1.99 2.38
CA GLY A 43 -11.87 -1.36 2.93
C GLY A 43 -12.65 -0.55 1.89
N GLU A 44 -13.90 -0.24 2.22
CA GLU A 44 -14.82 0.53 1.39
C GLU A 44 -14.22 1.87 0.93
N GLY A 45 -14.45 2.22 -0.34
CA GLY A 45 -13.96 3.46 -0.95
C GLY A 45 -12.51 3.39 -1.41
N THR A 46 -11.83 2.27 -1.21
CA THR A 46 -10.46 2.09 -1.71
C THR A 46 -10.45 1.92 -3.22
N ALA A 47 -9.43 2.51 -3.88
CA ALA A 47 -9.24 2.48 -5.31
C ALA A 47 -7.84 2.02 -5.70
N PHE A 48 -7.77 1.07 -6.63
CA PHE A 48 -6.55 0.63 -7.30
C PHE A 48 -6.54 1.25 -8.71
N TRP A 49 -5.63 2.18 -8.91
CA TRP A 49 -5.53 2.94 -10.16
C TRP A 49 -4.77 2.17 -11.23
N TYR A 50 -4.67 2.74 -12.42
CA TYR A 50 -4.17 2.08 -13.62
C TYR A 50 -2.82 1.39 -13.42
N ASN A 51 -2.76 0.12 -13.80
CA ASN A 51 -1.54 -0.71 -13.74
C ASN A 51 -0.90 -0.81 -12.34
N SER A 52 -1.60 -0.48 -11.27
CA SER A 52 -1.11 -0.74 -9.92
C SER A 52 -1.12 -2.25 -9.64
N VAL A 53 -0.22 -2.71 -8.76
CA VAL A 53 -0.09 -4.13 -8.42
C VAL A 53 -0.16 -4.29 -6.90
N CYS A 54 -1.09 -5.11 -6.43
CA CYS A 54 -1.21 -5.50 -5.02
C CYS A 54 -1.23 -7.03 -4.93
N ARG A 55 -0.20 -7.61 -4.31
CA ARG A 55 -0.04 -9.07 -4.26
C ARG A 55 0.11 -9.59 -2.84
N GLY A 56 -0.87 -10.41 -2.42
CA GLY A 56 -0.91 -11.11 -1.13
C GLY A 56 -0.79 -12.62 -1.28
N GLU A 57 -0.06 -13.14 -2.29
CA GLU A 57 -0.02 -14.58 -2.58
C GLU A 57 0.83 -15.37 -1.58
N MET A 58 1.82 -14.74 -0.97
CA MET A 58 2.67 -15.37 0.05
C MET A 58 2.32 -14.94 1.46
N GLN A 59 1.95 -13.70 1.65
CA GLN A 59 1.56 -13.12 2.94
C GLN A 59 0.41 -12.13 2.73
N SER A 60 -0.39 -11.95 3.78
CA SER A 60 -1.59 -11.13 3.72
C SER A 60 -1.30 -9.63 3.54
N VAL A 61 -2.12 -8.97 2.71
CA VAL A 61 -2.20 -7.52 2.59
C VAL A 61 -3.53 -7.04 3.16
N ARG A 62 -3.48 -6.06 4.03
CA ARG A 62 -4.65 -5.44 4.66
C ARG A 62 -4.61 -3.94 4.42
N ILE A 63 -5.63 -3.41 3.76
CA ILE A 63 -5.76 -2.00 3.40
C ILE A 63 -7.06 -1.50 3.99
N GLY A 64 -7.01 -0.37 4.65
CA GLY A 64 -8.16 0.30 5.26
C GLY A 64 -9.11 0.90 4.22
N LYS A 65 -9.96 1.81 4.67
CA LYS A 65 -11.00 2.47 3.88
C LYS A 65 -10.45 3.72 3.20
N ARG A 66 -11.08 4.12 2.09
CA ARG A 66 -10.81 5.37 1.36
C ARG A 66 -9.34 5.57 0.99
N CYS A 67 -8.63 4.46 0.79
CA CYS A 67 -7.25 4.49 0.32
C CYS A 67 -7.21 4.63 -1.21
N ASN A 68 -6.15 5.23 -1.72
CA ASN A 68 -5.90 5.26 -3.15
C ASN A 68 -4.49 4.73 -3.45
N ILE A 69 -4.45 3.66 -4.21
CA ILE A 69 -3.23 3.01 -4.69
C ILE A 69 -3.04 3.47 -6.11
N GLN A 70 -2.19 4.48 -6.29
CA GLN A 70 -2.10 5.24 -7.54
C GLN A 70 -1.40 4.45 -8.65
N ASP A 71 -1.40 5.04 -9.84
CA ASP A 71 -0.92 4.37 -11.06
C ASP A 71 0.50 3.83 -10.87
N LEU A 72 0.71 2.59 -11.31
CA LEU A 72 1.99 1.88 -11.25
C LEU A 72 2.53 1.65 -9.82
N ALA A 73 1.76 1.90 -8.77
CA ALA A 73 2.19 1.59 -7.41
C ALA A 73 2.23 0.07 -7.17
N LEU A 74 3.18 -0.37 -6.33
CA LEU A 74 3.35 -1.77 -5.96
C LEU A 74 3.16 -1.96 -4.46
N ILE A 75 2.25 -2.86 -4.08
CA ILE A 75 2.08 -3.34 -2.70
C ILE A 75 2.34 -4.84 -2.68
N HIS A 76 3.30 -5.27 -1.86
CA HIS A 76 3.68 -6.68 -1.82
C HIS A 76 4.17 -7.11 -0.44
N ASN A 77 4.10 -8.44 -0.20
CA ASN A 77 4.48 -9.07 1.05
C ASN A 77 3.50 -8.75 2.19
N LYS A 78 3.90 -8.92 3.46
CA LYS A 78 3.06 -8.63 4.63
C LYS A 78 2.91 -7.12 4.82
N VAL A 79 1.83 -6.56 4.31
CA VAL A 79 1.56 -5.11 4.40
C VAL A 79 0.27 -4.86 5.17
N THR A 80 0.31 -3.88 6.07
CA THR A 80 -0.88 -3.30 6.69
C THR A 80 -0.90 -1.81 6.40
N ILE A 81 -2.01 -1.30 5.88
CA ILE A 81 -2.26 0.11 5.56
C ILE A 81 -3.55 0.51 6.27
N GLY A 82 -3.53 1.62 7.00
CA GLY A 82 -4.67 2.20 7.67
C GLY A 82 -5.69 2.86 6.74
N ASP A 83 -6.56 3.69 7.28
CA ASP A 83 -7.58 4.43 6.56
C ASP A 83 -7.02 5.73 5.95
N ASP A 84 -7.65 6.24 4.87
CA ASP A 84 -7.34 7.53 4.24
C ASP A 84 -5.87 7.66 3.78
N VAL A 85 -5.30 6.59 3.25
CA VAL A 85 -3.91 6.56 2.80
C VAL A 85 -3.83 6.70 1.29
N SER A 86 -2.94 7.59 0.84
CA SER A 86 -2.57 7.73 -0.57
C SER A 86 -1.18 7.13 -0.81
N VAL A 87 -1.11 6.03 -1.57
CA VAL A 87 0.15 5.48 -2.09
C VAL A 87 0.37 6.09 -3.47
N GLY A 88 1.34 6.99 -3.57
CA GLY A 88 1.59 7.83 -4.75
C GLY A 88 2.00 7.03 -5.99
N HIS A 89 1.92 7.68 -7.15
CA HIS A 89 2.31 7.06 -8.43
C HIS A 89 3.71 6.44 -8.36
N CYS A 90 3.87 5.23 -8.88
CA CYS A 90 5.13 4.48 -8.89
C CYS A 90 5.73 4.19 -7.50
N ALA A 91 5.01 4.42 -6.40
CA ALA A 91 5.52 4.11 -5.08
C ALA A 91 5.49 2.61 -4.80
N THR A 92 6.42 2.14 -3.98
CA THR A 92 6.51 0.73 -3.55
C THR A 92 6.34 0.63 -2.04
N VAL A 93 5.40 -0.19 -1.59
CA VAL A 93 5.23 -0.56 -0.17
C VAL A 93 5.43 -2.06 -0.04
N HIS A 94 6.52 -2.46 0.60
CA HIS A 94 6.91 -3.85 0.72
C HIS A 94 7.14 -4.21 2.19
N GLY A 95 6.33 -5.13 2.73
CA GLY A 95 6.50 -5.69 4.08
C GLY A 95 6.40 -4.69 5.24
N ALA A 96 5.63 -3.61 5.11
CA ALA A 96 5.60 -2.50 6.04
C ALA A 96 4.25 -2.34 6.76
N THR A 97 4.26 -1.62 7.87
CA THR A 97 3.07 -1.17 8.59
C THR A 97 2.92 0.34 8.43
N ILE A 98 1.78 0.75 7.92
CA ILE A 98 1.44 2.11 7.53
C ILE A 98 0.20 2.54 8.32
N GLY A 99 0.31 3.61 9.11
CA GLY A 99 -0.82 4.18 9.87
C GLY A 99 -1.85 4.89 8.99
N ASP A 100 -2.80 5.56 9.63
CA ASP A 100 -3.90 6.28 8.99
C ASP A 100 -3.47 7.65 8.47
N ARG A 101 -4.28 8.21 7.54
CA ARG A 101 -4.15 9.59 7.04
C ARG A 101 -2.75 9.93 6.60
N ARG A 102 -2.33 9.31 5.50
CA ARG A 102 -0.95 9.42 4.99
C ARG A 102 -0.88 9.72 3.52
N ASN A 103 0.25 10.31 3.15
CA ASN A 103 0.61 10.49 1.76
C ASN A 103 2.03 9.95 1.52
N ASP A 104 2.12 8.81 0.83
CA ASP A 104 3.39 8.25 0.36
C ASP A 104 3.69 8.86 -1.02
N GLY A 105 4.73 9.66 -1.07
CA GLY A 105 5.07 10.45 -2.25
C GLY A 105 5.37 9.60 -3.48
N MET A 106 5.23 10.20 -4.66
CA MET A 106 5.50 9.54 -5.95
C MET A 106 6.91 8.92 -5.98
N GLY A 107 7.00 7.67 -6.41
CA GLY A 107 8.27 6.94 -6.50
C GLY A 107 8.95 6.64 -5.16
N ALA A 108 8.29 6.88 -4.03
CA ALA A 108 8.84 6.48 -2.72
C ALA A 108 8.90 4.96 -2.59
N THR A 109 9.90 4.46 -1.88
CA THR A 109 10.06 3.04 -1.57
C THR A 109 10.08 2.82 -0.07
N VAL A 110 9.14 2.02 0.45
CA VAL A 110 9.04 1.63 1.86
C VAL A 110 9.34 0.15 1.97
N LEU A 111 10.37 -0.21 2.72
CA LEU A 111 10.90 -1.57 2.80
C LEU A 111 10.40 -2.33 4.03
N ASP A 112 10.63 -3.66 4.00
CA ASP A 112 10.22 -4.62 5.04
C ASP A 112 10.60 -4.18 6.43
N GLY A 113 9.63 -4.24 7.35
CA GLY A 113 9.80 -3.94 8.75
C GLY A 113 9.69 -2.46 9.11
N ALA A 114 9.54 -1.56 8.13
CA ALA A 114 9.25 -0.16 8.42
C ALA A 114 7.89 -0.01 9.10
N VAL A 115 7.84 0.82 10.14
CA VAL A 115 6.62 1.18 10.86
C VAL A 115 6.48 2.70 10.81
N ILE A 116 5.38 3.16 10.27
CA ILE A 116 5.14 4.58 10.08
C ILE A 116 3.80 4.94 10.72
N GLY A 117 3.83 5.93 11.60
CA GLY A 117 2.66 6.41 12.35
C GLY A 117 1.60 7.06 11.48
N ASN A 118 0.58 7.59 12.15
CA ASN A 118 -0.52 8.32 11.54
C ASN A 118 -0.10 9.73 11.11
N ASP A 119 -0.90 10.36 10.25
CA ASP A 119 -0.70 11.77 9.87
C ASP A 119 0.73 12.07 9.38
N CYS A 120 1.33 11.18 8.58
CA CYS A 120 2.69 11.33 8.08
C CYS A 120 2.72 11.65 6.58
N ILE A 121 3.78 12.33 6.13
CA ILE A 121 4.11 12.50 4.71
C ILE A 121 5.48 11.90 4.44
N ILE A 122 5.54 10.98 3.49
CA ILE A 122 6.80 10.53 2.88
C ILE A 122 6.98 11.32 1.59
N GLY A 123 8.14 11.98 1.45
CA GLY A 123 8.43 12.76 0.25
C GLY A 123 8.66 11.89 -0.98
N ALA A 124 8.48 12.50 -2.17
CA ALA A 124 8.70 11.81 -3.44
C ALA A 124 10.15 11.27 -3.54
N GLY A 125 10.29 10.05 -4.06
CA GLY A 125 11.58 9.38 -4.22
C GLY A 125 12.29 8.99 -2.92
N ALA A 126 11.65 9.10 -1.76
CA ALA A 126 12.27 8.73 -0.48
C ALA A 126 12.46 7.21 -0.39
N LEU A 127 13.61 6.79 0.18
CA LEU A 127 13.91 5.39 0.48
C LEU A 127 13.80 5.14 1.98
N VAL A 128 12.65 4.62 2.41
CA VAL A 128 12.37 4.25 3.81
C VAL A 128 12.84 2.82 4.06
N THR A 129 13.89 2.67 4.86
CA THR A 129 14.45 1.36 5.18
C THR A 129 13.69 0.68 6.32
N GLY A 130 13.82 -0.64 6.45
CA GLY A 130 13.10 -1.46 7.43
C GLY A 130 13.40 -1.17 8.90
N LYS A 131 14.37 -0.32 9.20
CA LYS A 131 14.65 0.13 10.57
C LYS A 131 13.88 1.39 10.96
N MET A 132 13.15 1.99 10.02
CA MET A 132 12.36 3.19 10.29
C MET A 132 11.20 2.84 11.24
N ASN A 133 11.11 3.60 12.31
CA ASN A 133 9.95 3.68 13.17
C ASN A 133 9.62 5.17 13.35
N ALA A 134 8.76 5.69 12.47
CA ALA A 134 8.41 7.10 12.46
C ALA A 134 7.18 7.35 13.33
N PRO A 135 7.24 8.31 14.28
CA PRO A 135 6.08 8.69 15.08
C PRO A 135 5.01 9.37 14.23
N ASP A 136 3.81 9.50 14.82
CA ASP A 136 2.71 10.25 14.21
C ASP A 136 3.14 11.69 13.87
N GLY A 137 2.56 12.23 12.80
CA GLY A 137 2.78 13.61 12.40
C GLY A 137 4.15 13.89 11.75
N SER A 138 4.85 12.86 11.25
CA SER A 138 6.22 13.00 10.73
C SER A 138 6.26 13.41 9.26
N MET A 139 7.19 14.34 8.94
CA MET A 139 7.71 14.55 7.59
C MET A 139 8.95 13.67 7.39
N ILE A 140 8.92 12.79 6.38
CA ILE A 140 9.95 11.78 6.11
C ILE A 140 10.53 12.00 4.73
N LEU A 141 11.81 12.36 4.64
CA LEU A 141 12.47 12.72 3.39
C LEU A 141 13.85 12.06 3.25
N GLY A 142 14.26 11.85 2.01
CA GLY A 142 15.64 11.48 1.64
C GLY A 142 15.84 10.02 1.23
N SER A 143 17.06 9.69 0.84
CA SER A 143 17.52 8.35 0.48
C SER A 143 18.94 8.12 1.03
N PRO A 144 19.11 7.38 2.15
CA PRO A 144 18.05 6.81 2.99
C PRO A 144 17.21 7.90 3.69
N ALA A 145 15.92 7.60 3.87
CA ALA A 145 14.96 8.54 4.45
C ALA A 145 15.15 8.71 5.96
N LYS A 146 14.85 9.92 6.44
CA LYS A 146 14.83 10.27 7.86
C LYS A 146 13.58 11.07 8.19
N VAL A 147 13.13 11.00 9.43
CA VAL A 147 12.19 11.97 9.99
C VAL A 147 12.94 13.30 10.10
N VAL A 148 12.48 14.34 9.39
CA VAL A 148 13.16 15.63 9.32
C VAL A 148 12.50 16.70 10.19
N ARG A 149 11.19 16.57 10.44
CA ARG A 149 10.41 17.45 11.32
C ARG A 149 8.99 16.88 11.53
N GLU A 150 8.26 17.52 12.40
CA GLU A 150 6.81 17.34 12.49
C GLU A 150 6.08 18.07 11.33
N LEU A 151 4.89 17.58 11.00
CA LEU A 151 3.99 18.24 10.05
C LEU A 151 3.31 19.44 10.69
N THR A 152 3.08 20.46 9.89
CA THR A 152 2.16 21.56 10.24
C THR A 152 0.70 21.09 10.12
N GLU A 153 -0.23 21.76 10.79
CA GLU A 153 -1.67 21.45 10.66
C GLU A 153 -2.16 21.57 9.21
N LYS A 154 -1.66 22.55 8.45
CA LYS A 154 -1.99 22.70 7.03
C LYS A 154 -1.54 21.49 6.18
N GLU A 155 -0.42 20.88 6.52
CA GLU A 155 0.05 19.66 5.83
C GLU A 155 -0.82 18.45 6.19
N LYS A 156 -1.24 18.30 7.45
CA LYS A 156 -2.19 17.25 7.86
C LYS A 156 -3.55 17.43 7.18
N GLU A 157 -4.06 18.65 7.09
CA GLU A 157 -5.28 18.95 6.33
C GLU A 157 -5.14 18.57 4.85
N SER A 158 -3.98 18.81 4.24
CA SER A 158 -3.71 18.47 2.85
C SER A 158 -3.76 16.97 2.57
N ILE A 159 -3.40 16.13 3.55
CA ILE A 159 -3.51 14.66 3.44
C ILE A 159 -4.96 14.26 3.26
N LEU A 160 -5.85 14.75 4.12
CA LEU A 160 -7.29 14.46 4.05
C LEU A 160 -7.93 15.02 2.78
N ALA A 161 -7.53 16.22 2.37
CA ALA A 161 -8.00 16.80 1.11
C ALA A 161 -7.62 15.94 -0.09
N ASN A 162 -6.39 15.39 -0.12
CA ASN A 162 -5.95 14.49 -1.19
C ASN A 162 -6.75 13.17 -1.19
N ALA A 163 -6.93 12.52 -0.04
CA ALA A 163 -7.72 11.30 0.07
C ALA A 163 -9.17 11.52 -0.39
N THR A 164 -9.79 12.64 0.01
CA THR A 164 -11.14 13.03 -0.41
C THR A 164 -11.22 13.26 -1.91
N LEU A 165 -10.24 13.95 -2.51
CA LEU A 165 -10.19 14.19 -3.95
C LEU A 165 -10.18 12.87 -4.74
N TYR A 166 -9.36 11.91 -4.33
CA TYR A 166 -9.29 10.60 -5.00
C TYR A 166 -10.54 9.76 -4.77
N LEU A 167 -11.19 9.88 -3.62
CA LEU A 167 -12.48 9.24 -3.37
C LEU A 167 -13.57 9.78 -4.32
N GLU A 168 -13.66 11.10 -4.50
CA GLU A 168 -14.62 11.69 -5.45
C GLU A 168 -14.30 11.29 -6.89
N LYS A 169 -13.04 11.36 -7.31
CA LYS A 169 -12.63 10.85 -8.62
C LYS A 169 -13.04 9.38 -8.81
N SER A 170 -12.85 8.52 -7.82
CA SER A 170 -13.24 7.12 -7.93
C SER A 170 -14.74 6.93 -8.14
N LYS A 171 -15.59 7.78 -7.56
CA LYS A 171 -17.03 7.79 -7.80
C LYS A 171 -17.38 8.22 -9.23
N GLU A 172 -16.70 9.25 -9.75
CA GLU A 172 -16.88 9.72 -11.13
C GLU A 172 -16.51 8.62 -12.15
N TYR A 173 -15.37 7.94 -11.94
CA TYR A 173 -14.93 6.85 -12.82
C TYR A 173 -15.90 5.67 -12.81
N ARG A 174 -16.43 5.28 -11.65
CA ARG A 174 -17.47 4.23 -11.55
C ARG A 174 -18.74 4.63 -12.31
N ALA A 175 -19.19 5.86 -12.12
CA ALA A 175 -20.38 6.35 -12.81
C ALA A 175 -20.18 6.39 -14.33
N HIS A 176 -18.96 6.66 -14.80
CA HIS A 176 -18.63 6.64 -16.23
C HIS A 176 -18.62 5.20 -16.78
N ALA A 177 -17.98 4.27 -16.09
CA ALA A 177 -17.93 2.86 -16.49
C ALA A 177 -19.34 2.24 -16.57
N ALA A 178 -20.22 2.55 -15.61
CA ALA A 178 -21.60 2.06 -15.61
C ALA A 178 -22.46 2.59 -16.79
N LYS A 179 -22.07 3.69 -17.43
CA LYS A 179 -22.77 4.23 -18.61
C LYS A 179 -22.30 3.61 -19.93
N GLN A 180 -21.18 2.90 -19.91
CA GLN A 180 -20.59 2.27 -21.11
C GLN A 180 -20.85 0.76 -21.17
N ALA A 181 -21.35 0.17 -20.09
CA ALA A 181 -21.73 -1.24 -19.98
C ALA A 181 -23.21 -1.43 -20.37
#